data_0b5435c809b3e0efc2cf3e02e9cc3361
#
_entry.id   0b5435c809b3e0efc2cf3e02e9cc3361
#
_cell.length_a   1.000
_cell.length_b   1.000
_cell.length_c   1.000
_cell.angle_alpha   90.00
_cell.angle_beta   90.00
_cell.angle_gamma   90.00
#
_symmetry.space_group_name_H-M   'P 1'
#
loop_
_entity.id
_entity.type
_entity.pdbx_description
1 polymer ?
#
loop_
_entity_poly.entity_id
_entity_poly.type
_entity_poly.pdbx_seq_one_letter_code
_entity_poly.pdbx_strand_id
1 'polypeptide(L)'
;MRLLLVSCALVAALGLAACGKPGAPGTPGAASAAAKPATTLLLAPEDLLVLSPARVAQGPVISGTVVPARRADLRAEVAAVVVQVLKDNGEAVRAGELLLRLDDTPLRDSLASAEEAQQAAAQAFEQAERTVQRLKTLQAQGMTSTQALEDAEVRRNAAQSELAAARARVVSARQQLQRTLVRAPFAGVVAERRASAGDTAQIGKELMKVIDPASMRFEGLVSADRLAELKLGQPVTFRINGFADREFSGRVERIDASVNAATRQVAVVVAFDEPAQAPRVAGLFAEGRVETGSAQALALPEGALVRAGDSAHAWRVEGAKLAKVTLRLGERDARTGLWPVLSGLAAGDRVLRHPGSQLADGQAVEFVAAASAAAK
;
A
#
# COMPACT_ATOMS: atom_id res chain seq x y z
N MET A 1 -0.15 -14.21 46.10
CA MET A 1 0.35 -15.36 46.91
C MET A 1 1.82 -15.52 46.60
N ARG A 2 2.64 -15.10 47.58
CA ARG A 2 4.01 -15.55 47.96
C ARG A 2 5.07 -15.47 46.85
N LEU A 3 6.03 -14.55 46.96
CA LEU A 3 7.20 -14.44 47.87
C LEU A 3 8.35 -15.39 47.48
N LEU A 4 9.52 -14.81 47.20
CA LEU A 4 10.82 -14.93 47.90
C LEU A 4 11.89 -14.47 46.90
N LEU A 5 12.63 -13.35 47.03
CA LEU A 5 13.61 -12.96 48.05
C LEU A 5 14.81 -13.89 48.16
N VAL A 6 15.97 -13.30 48.04
CA VAL A 6 17.24 -13.45 48.82
C VAL A 6 18.41 -13.25 47.84
N SER A 7 19.21 -12.18 47.84
CA SER A 7 20.17 -11.66 48.86
C SER A 7 21.48 -12.44 48.95
N CYS A 8 22.56 -11.71 48.88
CA CYS A 8 23.84 -11.77 49.60
C CYS A 8 24.99 -11.39 48.67
N ALA A 9 25.63 -10.26 48.77
CA ALA A 9 26.52 -9.74 49.82
C ALA A 9 27.99 -10.25 49.67
N LEU A 10 28.87 -9.31 49.36
CA LEU A 10 29.98 -8.84 50.17
C LEU A 10 31.11 -9.82 50.44
N VAL A 11 32.35 -9.49 50.08
CA VAL A 11 33.53 -9.49 50.95
C VAL A 11 34.67 -8.68 50.31
N ALA A 12 35.15 -7.79 51.10
CA ALA A 12 36.26 -6.89 51.05
C ALA A 12 37.58 -7.53 51.52
N ALA A 13 38.62 -6.83 51.37
CA ALA A 13 39.85 -6.65 52.21
C ALA A 13 41.15 -6.93 51.46
N LEU A 14 41.95 -5.95 51.35
CA LEU A 14 43.06 -5.44 52.20
C LEU A 14 44.42 -6.13 51.98
N GLY A 15 45.44 -5.30 51.79
CA GLY A 15 46.86 -5.62 52.07
C GLY A 15 47.83 -4.83 51.22
N LEU A 16 48.25 -3.70 51.64
CA LEU A 16 49.44 -3.19 52.34
C LEU A 16 50.74 -3.28 51.55
N ALA A 17 51.20 -2.15 51.13
CA ALA A 17 52.39 -1.37 51.52
C ALA A 17 53.79 -1.98 51.33
N ALA A 18 54.67 -1.26 50.59
CA ALA A 18 56.06 -1.06 50.98
C ALA A 18 56.68 0.17 50.32
N CYS A 19 57.28 0.97 51.13
CA CYS A 19 58.00 2.21 50.87
C CYS A 19 59.35 2.04 50.17
N GLY A 20 59.77 3.08 49.46
CA GLY A 20 61.16 3.24 49.05
C GLY A 20 61.39 4.59 48.31
N LYS A 21 61.99 5.56 49.00
CA LYS A 21 62.45 6.88 48.53
C LYS A 21 63.99 6.92 48.73
N PRO A 22 64.81 7.89 48.25
CA PRO A 22 64.71 8.90 47.17
C PRO A 22 65.97 8.96 46.31
N GLY A 23 65.89 9.73 45.23
CA GLY A 23 67.03 10.19 44.48
C GLY A 23 66.65 11.21 43.41
N ALA A 24 67.03 12.48 43.60
CA ALA A 24 66.90 13.58 42.67
C ALA A 24 68.28 13.90 42.04
N PRO A 25 68.43 14.89 41.13
CA PRO A 25 67.65 15.40 40.05
C PRO A 25 68.42 15.36 38.68
N GLY A 26 67.68 15.23 37.59
CA GLY A 26 68.25 15.39 36.24
C GLY A 26 67.37 16.30 35.41
N THR A 27 67.91 17.34 34.89
CA THR A 27 67.37 18.43 34.10
C THR A 27 66.57 18.02 32.89
N PRO A 28 65.60 18.84 32.43
CA PRO A 28 64.63 18.47 31.35
C PRO A 28 65.23 18.60 29.96
N GLY A 29 65.36 17.50 29.30
CA GLY A 29 65.48 17.49 27.85
C GLY A 29 64.11 17.68 27.19
N ALA A 30 63.94 18.82 26.54
CA ALA A 30 62.78 19.03 25.67
C ALA A 30 62.78 18.00 24.57
N ALA A 31 61.95 16.97 24.74
CA ALA A 31 61.57 16.09 23.63
C ALA A 31 60.65 16.88 22.71
N SER A 32 61.23 17.48 21.70
CA SER A 32 60.50 17.93 20.50
C SER A 32 59.64 16.76 20.00
N ALA A 33 58.34 16.90 20.13
CA ALA A 33 57.41 16.02 19.46
C ALA A 33 57.69 16.11 17.95
N ALA A 34 58.43 15.16 17.42
CA ALA A 34 58.61 15.00 16.00
C ALA A 34 57.22 14.84 15.39
N ALA A 35 56.75 15.90 14.71
CA ALA A 35 55.60 15.83 13.83
C ALA A 35 55.84 14.68 12.85
N LYS A 36 54.98 13.66 12.85
CA LYS A 36 54.96 12.67 11.80
C LYS A 36 55.04 13.40 10.47
N PRO A 37 55.91 12.96 9.53
CA PRO A 37 55.96 13.57 8.22
C PRO A 37 54.57 13.50 7.62
N ALA A 38 53.99 14.64 7.29
CA ALA A 38 52.71 14.70 6.60
C ALA A 38 52.91 14.02 5.25
N THR A 39 52.43 12.79 5.12
CA THR A 39 52.47 12.06 3.85
C THR A 39 51.67 12.85 2.84
N THR A 40 52.34 13.39 1.83
CA THR A 40 51.66 14.09 0.72
C THR A 40 50.74 13.08 0.02
N LEU A 41 49.48 13.44 -0.12
CA LEU A 41 48.50 12.62 -0.82
C LEU A 41 48.59 12.88 -2.33
N LEU A 42 48.89 11.85 -3.10
CA LEU A 42 48.87 11.91 -4.56
C LEU A 42 47.42 11.67 -5.05
N LEU A 43 46.88 12.63 -5.78
CA LEU A 43 45.52 12.57 -6.34
C LEU A 43 45.56 12.57 -7.85
N ALA A 44 44.85 11.64 -8.45
CA ALA A 44 44.54 11.65 -9.88
C ALA A 44 43.29 12.55 -10.13
N PRO A 45 43.15 13.13 -11.32
CA PRO A 45 41.96 13.92 -11.67
C PRO A 45 40.65 13.16 -11.53
N GLU A 46 40.67 11.84 -11.71
CA GLU A 46 39.55 10.90 -11.56
C GLU A 46 39.09 10.71 -10.12
N ASP A 47 39.97 10.97 -9.14
CA ASP A 47 39.65 10.90 -7.71
C ASP A 47 38.87 12.11 -7.22
N LEU A 48 38.75 13.12 -8.07
CA LEU A 48 38.05 14.36 -7.75
C LEU A 48 36.67 14.41 -8.36
N LEU A 49 35.74 14.89 -7.58
CA LEU A 49 34.39 15.26 -8.01
C LEU A 49 34.27 16.79 -7.94
N VAL A 50 34.04 17.43 -9.10
CA VAL A 50 33.70 18.84 -9.16
C VAL A 50 32.20 18.97 -8.92
N LEU A 51 31.83 19.73 -7.88
CA LEU A 51 30.43 19.94 -7.53
C LEU A 51 29.75 20.88 -8.53
N SER A 52 28.74 20.34 -9.19
CA SER A 52 27.83 21.12 -10.04
C SER A 52 26.41 21.03 -9.49
N PRO A 53 25.58 22.08 -9.67
CA PRO A 53 24.16 22.00 -9.33
C PRO A 53 23.49 20.88 -10.11
N ALA A 54 22.95 19.91 -9.41
CA ALA A 54 22.14 18.81 -9.96
C ALA A 54 20.66 19.08 -9.66
N ARG A 55 19.78 18.64 -10.56
CA ARG A 55 18.36 18.63 -10.26
C ARG A 55 18.08 17.50 -9.27
N VAL A 56 17.73 17.85 -8.07
CA VAL A 56 17.31 16.90 -7.03
C VAL A 56 15.80 17.04 -6.89
N ALA A 57 15.11 15.93 -7.04
CA ALA A 57 13.67 15.90 -6.79
C ALA A 57 13.40 16.17 -5.31
N GLN A 58 12.62 17.20 -5.04
CA GLN A 58 12.17 17.54 -3.68
C GLN A 58 10.72 17.08 -3.53
N GLY A 59 10.42 16.54 -2.36
CA GLY A 59 9.06 16.15 -2.01
C GLY A 59 9.02 14.98 -1.02
N PRO A 60 7.86 14.71 -0.46
CA PRO A 60 7.70 13.67 0.53
C PRO A 60 7.91 12.27 -0.07
N VAL A 61 8.52 11.40 0.72
CA VAL A 61 8.61 9.98 0.41
C VAL A 61 7.22 9.37 0.61
N ILE A 62 6.83 8.52 -0.32
CA ILE A 62 5.60 7.73 -0.29
C ILE A 62 5.98 6.25 -0.33
N SER A 63 5.48 5.46 0.61
CA SER A 63 5.68 4.02 0.66
C SER A 63 4.36 3.30 0.85
N GLY A 64 4.18 2.16 0.21
CA GLY A 64 2.92 1.44 0.26
C GLY A 64 2.87 0.24 -0.66
N THR A 65 1.72 -0.05 -1.23
CA THR A 65 1.51 -1.25 -2.05
C THR A 65 0.75 -0.96 -3.33
N VAL A 66 0.99 -1.77 -4.34
CA VAL A 66 0.21 -1.77 -5.57
C VAL A 66 -1.08 -2.57 -5.34
N VAL A 67 -2.23 -1.93 -5.54
CA VAL A 67 -3.55 -2.53 -5.31
C VAL A 67 -4.46 -2.33 -6.52
N PRO A 68 -5.40 -3.23 -6.79
CA PRO A 68 -6.38 -3.03 -7.85
C PRO A 68 -7.44 -2.01 -7.41
N ALA A 69 -7.80 -1.07 -8.27
CA ALA A 69 -8.90 -0.14 -8.03
C ALA A 69 -10.26 -0.86 -8.02
N ARG A 70 -10.40 -1.90 -8.87
CA ARG A 70 -11.58 -2.75 -8.92
C ARG A 70 -11.27 -4.12 -8.32
N ARG A 71 -11.88 -4.40 -7.18
CA ARG A 71 -11.82 -5.69 -6.51
C ARG A 71 -13.19 -6.06 -5.96
N ALA A 72 -13.49 -7.34 -5.89
CA ALA A 72 -14.71 -7.86 -5.29
C ALA A 72 -14.36 -9.06 -4.40
N ASP A 73 -14.72 -8.96 -3.13
CA ASP A 73 -14.67 -10.06 -2.18
C ASP A 73 -16.05 -10.73 -2.19
N LEU A 74 -16.17 -11.83 -2.96
CA LEU A 74 -17.43 -12.55 -3.13
C LEU A 74 -17.70 -13.39 -1.90
N ARG A 75 -18.83 -13.12 -1.25
CA ARG A 75 -19.25 -13.78 -0.02
C ARG A 75 -20.55 -14.56 -0.22
N ALA A 76 -20.72 -15.60 0.58
CA ALA A 76 -21.98 -16.34 0.59
C ALA A 76 -23.12 -15.46 1.09
N GLU A 77 -24.18 -15.34 0.30
CA GLU A 77 -25.40 -14.61 0.67
C GLU A 77 -26.47 -15.54 1.24
N VAL A 78 -26.31 -16.86 1.06
CA VAL A 78 -27.16 -17.91 1.63
C VAL A 78 -26.28 -18.98 2.28
N ALA A 79 -26.80 -19.63 3.31
CA ALA A 79 -26.13 -20.76 3.95
C ALA A 79 -26.41 -22.03 3.15
N ALA A 80 -25.39 -22.63 2.52
CA ALA A 80 -25.51 -23.85 1.73
C ALA A 80 -24.14 -24.52 1.55
N VAL A 81 -24.13 -25.76 1.09
CA VAL A 81 -22.90 -26.48 0.74
C VAL A 81 -22.42 -26.07 -0.66
N VAL A 82 -21.11 -25.92 -0.83
CA VAL A 82 -20.50 -25.70 -2.13
C VAL A 82 -20.54 -26.98 -2.94
N VAL A 83 -21.32 -27.00 -4.00
CA VAL A 83 -21.46 -28.19 -4.89
C VAL A 83 -20.31 -28.21 -5.89
N GLN A 84 -19.99 -27.07 -6.47
CA GLN A 84 -19.03 -27.00 -7.56
C GLN A 84 -18.29 -25.66 -7.56
N VAL A 85 -16.97 -25.73 -7.77
CA VAL A 85 -16.12 -24.58 -8.06
C VAL A 85 -15.69 -24.69 -9.52
N LEU A 86 -15.99 -23.67 -10.31
CA LEU A 86 -15.78 -23.65 -11.77
C LEU A 86 -14.52 -22.88 -12.17
N LYS A 87 -13.97 -22.08 -11.25
CA LYS A 87 -12.79 -21.24 -11.48
C LYS A 87 -11.81 -21.36 -10.34
N ASP A 88 -10.52 -21.39 -10.68
CA ASP A 88 -9.45 -21.46 -9.71
C ASP A 88 -8.57 -20.19 -9.71
N ASN A 89 -7.63 -20.13 -8.77
CA ASN A 89 -6.69 -19.01 -8.63
C ASN A 89 -5.92 -18.77 -9.93
N GLY A 90 -5.81 -17.50 -10.33
CA GLY A 90 -5.12 -17.08 -11.55
C GLY A 90 -5.96 -17.17 -12.83
N GLU A 91 -7.16 -17.78 -12.80
CA GLU A 91 -8.00 -17.88 -13.99
C GLU A 91 -8.71 -16.56 -14.33
N ALA A 92 -8.75 -16.26 -15.63
CA ALA A 92 -9.49 -15.12 -16.14
C ALA A 92 -11.01 -15.40 -16.13
N VAL A 93 -11.79 -14.37 -15.78
CA VAL A 93 -13.23 -14.41 -15.69
C VAL A 93 -13.87 -13.23 -16.43
N ARG A 94 -15.07 -13.44 -16.98
CA ARG A 94 -15.89 -12.41 -17.62
C ARG A 94 -16.95 -11.90 -16.65
N ALA A 95 -17.44 -10.69 -16.89
CA ALA A 95 -18.59 -10.18 -16.14
C ALA A 95 -19.80 -11.11 -16.27
N GLY A 96 -20.44 -11.45 -15.14
CA GLY A 96 -21.58 -12.37 -15.09
C GLY A 96 -21.23 -13.86 -15.16
N GLU A 97 -19.97 -14.23 -15.40
CA GLU A 97 -19.52 -15.63 -15.46
C GLU A 97 -19.73 -16.34 -14.12
N LEU A 98 -20.24 -17.58 -14.17
CA LEU A 98 -20.46 -18.39 -12.99
C LEU A 98 -19.12 -18.93 -12.48
N LEU A 99 -18.82 -18.63 -11.22
CA LEU A 99 -17.56 -19.00 -10.56
C LEU A 99 -17.71 -20.21 -9.65
N LEU A 100 -18.84 -20.27 -8.94
CA LEU A 100 -19.11 -21.27 -7.93
C LEU A 100 -20.62 -21.47 -7.80
N ARG A 101 -21.04 -22.72 -7.52
CA ARG A 101 -22.43 -23.09 -7.29
C ARG A 101 -22.60 -23.69 -5.90
N LEU A 102 -23.53 -23.14 -5.16
CA LEU A 102 -24.00 -23.68 -3.89
C LEU A 102 -25.15 -24.67 -4.12
N ASP A 103 -25.42 -25.50 -3.14
CA ASP A 103 -26.58 -26.41 -3.16
C ASP A 103 -27.87 -25.58 -3.18
N ASP A 104 -28.60 -25.73 -4.24
CA ASP A 104 -29.85 -25.01 -4.51
C ASP A 104 -31.11 -25.85 -4.28
N THR A 105 -30.99 -27.14 -3.92
CA THR A 105 -32.08 -28.06 -3.77
C THR A 105 -33.17 -27.55 -2.83
N PRO A 106 -32.87 -27.15 -1.57
CA PRO A 106 -33.95 -26.69 -0.67
C PRO A 106 -34.60 -25.39 -1.14
N LEU A 107 -33.86 -24.55 -1.85
CA LEU A 107 -34.35 -23.26 -2.35
C LEU A 107 -35.20 -23.42 -3.61
N ARG A 108 -34.93 -24.45 -4.43
CA ARG A 108 -35.85 -24.86 -5.54
C ARG A 108 -37.16 -25.36 -5.03
N ASP A 109 -37.12 -26.21 -3.99
CA ASP A 109 -38.37 -26.75 -3.38
C ASP A 109 -39.18 -25.62 -2.76
N SER A 110 -38.53 -24.65 -2.10
CA SER A 110 -39.17 -23.45 -1.56
C SER A 110 -39.80 -22.58 -2.66
N LEU A 111 -39.09 -22.40 -3.79
CA LEU A 111 -39.65 -21.68 -4.94
C LEU A 111 -40.84 -22.39 -5.54
N ALA A 112 -40.78 -23.70 -5.75
CA ALA A 112 -41.90 -24.50 -6.28
C ALA A 112 -43.13 -24.38 -5.38
N SER A 113 -42.98 -24.53 -4.06
CA SER A 113 -44.06 -24.33 -3.09
C SER A 113 -44.66 -22.93 -3.14
N ALA A 114 -43.83 -21.88 -3.28
CA ALA A 114 -44.31 -20.52 -3.42
C ALA A 114 -45.06 -20.28 -4.74
N GLU A 115 -44.63 -20.90 -5.83
CA GLU A 115 -45.27 -20.81 -7.14
C GLU A 115 -46.65 -21.52 -7.12
N GLU A 116 -46.78 -22.69 -6.46
CA GLU A 116 -48.04 -23.37 -6.25
C GLU A 116 -49.02 -22.54 -5.40
N ALA A 117 -48.53 -21.93 -4.32
CA ALA A 117 -49.33 -21.04 -3.49
C ALA A 117 -49.82 -19.81 -4.28
N GLN A 118 -48.96 -19.23 -5.14
CA GLN A 118 -49.37 -18.14 -6.03
C GLN A 118 -50.47 -18.59 -7.01
N GLN A 119 -50.36 -19.78 -7.59
CA GLN A 119 -51.35 -20.30 -8.52
C GLN A 119 -52.69 -20.51 -7.83
N ALA A 120 -52.71 -21.08 -6.61
CA ALA A 120 -53.92 -21.26 -5.82
C ALA A 120 -54.58 -19.90 -5.50
N ALA A 121 -53.80 -18.90 -5.07
CA ALA A 121 -54.30 -17.55 -4.79
C ALA A 121 -54.83 -16.85 -6.06
N ALA A 122 -54.22 -17.10 -7.23
CA ALA A 122 -54.69 -16.57 -8.51
C ALA A 122 -56.07 -17.17 -8.89
N GLN A 123 -56.26 -18.50 -8.71
CA GLN A 123 -57.52 -19.14 -8.96
C GLN A 123 -58.62 -18.63 -8.01
N ALA A 124 -58.31 -18.44 -6.72
CA ALA A 124 -59.23 -17.87 -5.75
C ALA A 124 -59.67 -16.45 -6.13
N PHE A 125 -58.71 -15.59 -6.53
CA PHE A 125 -59.02 -14.26 -7.01
C PHE A 125 -59.91 -14.26 -8.25
N GLU A 126 -59.58 -15.08 -9.24
CA GLU A 126 -60.41 -15.24 -10.46
C GLU A 126 -61.83 -15.69 -10.18
N GLN A 127 -61.98 -16.65 -9.24
CA GLN A 127 -63.30 -17.13 -8.78
C GLN A 127 -64.09 -15.98 -8.10
N ALA A 128 -63.44 -15.20 -7.22
CA ALA A 128 -64.09 -14.08 -6.56
C ALA A 128 -64.49 -13.00 -7.58
N GLU A 129 -63.62 -12.71 -8.55
CA GLU A 129 -63.90 -11.76 -9.61
C GLU A 129 -65.10 -12.18 -10.46
N ARG A 130 -65.18 -13.45 -10.91
CA ARG A 130 -66.34 -13.99 -11.62
C ARG A 130 -67.62 -13.89 -10.79
N THR A 131 -67.54 -14.05 -9.49
CA THR A 131 -68.69 -13.91 -8.59
C THR A 131 -69.16 -12.44 -8.52
N VAL A 132 -68.27 -11.47 -8.38
CA VAL A 132 -68.61 -10.02 -8.40
C VAL A 132 -69.25 -9.66 -9.74
N GLN A 133 -68.70 -10.11 -10.89
CA GLN A 133 -69.30 -9.80 -12.19
C GLN A 133 -70.71 -10.34 -12.34
N ARG A 134 -70.97 -11.59 -11.90
CA ARG A 134 -72.28 -12.21 -11.89
C ARG A 134 -73.26 -11.45 -11.00
N LEU A 135 -72.86 -11.09 -9.78
CA LEU A 135 -73.73 -10.34 -8.86
C LEU A 135 -74.03 -8.94 -9.38
N LYS A 136 -73.09 -8.26 -10.02
CA LYS A 136 -73.30 -6.96 -10.70
C LYS A 136 -74.40 -7.07 -11.76
N THR A 137 -74.39 -8.12 -12.59
CA THR A 137 -75.42 -8.39 -13.62
C THR A 137 -76.78 -8.65 -12.98
N LEU A 138 -76.84 -9.46 -11.91
CA LEU A 138 -78.08 -9.77 -11.22
C LEU A 138 -78.68 -8.55 -10.48
N GLN A 139 -77.80 -7.70 -9.89
CA GLN A 139 -78.25 -6.45 -9.23
C GLN A 139 -78.88 -5.48 -10.26
N ALA A 140 -78.27 -5.35 -11.45
CA ALA A 140 -78.84 -4.50 -12.52
C ALA A 140 -80.21 -4.99 -12.98
N GLN A 141 -80.56 -6.28 -12.78
CA GLN A 141 -81.86 -6.88 -13.05
C GLN A 141 -82.81 -6.90 -11.84
N GLY A 142 -82.39 -6.31 -10.69
CA GLY A 142 -83.20 -6.30 -9.47
C GLY A 142 -83.30 -7.64 -8.73
N MET A 143 -82.43 -8.63 -9.09
CA MET A 143 -82.52 -10.01 -8.57
C MET A 143 -81.60 -10.31 -7.37
N THR A 144 -80.82 -9.33 -6.90
CA THR A 144 -79.96 -9.46 -5.71
C THR A 144 -79.87 -8.15 -4.94
N SER A 145 -79.47 -8.21 -3.65
CA SER A 145 -79.32 -7.07 -2.79
C SER A 145 -77.96 -6.36 -2.97
N THR A 146 -77.91 -5.06 -2.66
CA THR A 146 -76.65 -4.30 -2.64
C THR A 146 -75.67 -4.90 -1.64
N GLN A 147 -76.12 -5.35 -0.48
CA GLN A 147 -75.31 -6.03 0.54
C GLN A 147 -74.55 -7.24 -0.02
N ALA A 148 -75.26 -8.07 -0.80
CA ALA A 148 -74.61 -9.27 -1.39
C ALA A 148 -73.52 -8.93 -2.38
N LEU A 149 -73.64 -7.85 -3.15
CA LEU A 149 -72.58 -7.35 -4.03
C LEU A 149 -71.40 -6.81 -3.23
N GLU A 150 -71.66 -5.97 -2.24
CA GLU A 150 -70.62 -5.40 -1.34
C GLU A 150 -69.82 -6.52 -0.65
N ASP A 151 -70.47 -7.57 -0.13
CA ASP A 151 -69.80 -8.74 0.45
C ASP A 151 -68.94 -9.47 -0.54
N ALA A 152 -69.34 -9.59 -1.79
CA ALA A 152 -68.52 -10.20 -2.84
C ALA A 152 -67.34 -9.34 -3.25
N GLU A 153 -67.50 -8.02 -3.29
CA GLU A 153 -66.41 -7.09 -3.54
C GLU A 153 -65.33 -7.11 -2.43
N VAL A 154 -65.78 -7.20 -1.15
CA VAL A 154 -64.85 -7.38 -0.03
C VAL A 154 -64.04 -8.68 -0.19
N ARG A 155 -64.70 -9.81 -0.53
CA ARG A 155 -64.03 -11.08 -0.75
C ARG A 155 -63.05 -11.06 -1.94
N ARG A 156 -63.44 -10.38 -3.03
CA ARG A 156 -62.56 -10.19 -4.18
C ARG A 156 -61.32 -9.37 -3.80
N ASN A 157 -61.49 -8.30 -3.02
CA ASN A 157 -60.38 -7.46 -2.53
C ASN A 157 -59.46 -8.26 -1.61
N ALA A 158 -60.02 -9.10 -0.72
CA ALA A 158 -59.23 -9.98 0.14
C ALA A 158 -58.42 -11.00 -0.69
N ALA A 159 -59.04 -11.64 -1.69
CA ALA A 159 -58.34 -12.57 -2.59
C ALA A 159 -57.26 -11.86 -3.44
N GLN A 160 -57.51 -10.65 -3.86
CA GLN A 160 -56.50 -9.81 -4.55
C GLN A 160 -55.27 -9.55 -3.68
N SER A 161 -55.50 -9.22 -2.40
CA SER A 161 -54.42 -8.99 -1.43
C SER A 161 -53.60 -10.26 -1.19
N GLU A 162 -54.26 -11.43 -1.06
CA GLU A 162 -53.56 -12.69 -0.89
C GLU A 162 -52.75 -13.08 -2.15
N LEU A 163 -53.28 -12.85 -3.35
CA LEU A 163 -52.52 -13.04 -4.59
C LEU A 163 -51.28 -12.12 -4.63
N ALA A 164 -51.40 -10.86 -4.22
CA ALA A 164 -50.29 -9.96 -4.16
C ALA A 164 -49.22 -10.44 -3.16
N ALA A 165 -49.63 -10.92 -1.99
CA ALA A 165 -48.72 -11.51 -1.01
C ALA A 165 -48.02 -12.77 -1.51
N ALA A 166 -48.76 -13.69 -2.19
CA ALA A 166 -48.19 -14.89 -2.78
C ALA A 166 -47.16 -14.55 -3.89
N ARG A 167 -47.45 -13.58 -4.75
CA ARG A 167 -46.47 -13.08 -5.75
C ARG A 167 -45.19 -12.55 -5.11
N ALA A 168 -45.28 -11.81 -4.01
CA ALA A 168 -44.11 -11.32 -3.28
C ALA A 168 -43.27 -12.49 -2.72
N ARG A 169 -43.90 -13.55 -2.23
CA ARG A 169 -43.21 -14.77 -1.75
C ARG A 169 -42.40 -15.44 -2.89
N VAL A 170 -43.00 -15.57 -4.08
CA VAL A 170 -42.31 -16.14 -5.28
C VAL A 170 -41.09 -15.28 -5.65
N VAL A 171 -41.21 -13.95 -5.65
CA VAL A 171 -40.07 -13.05 -5.93
C VAL A 171 -38.96 -13.29 -4.93
N SER A 172 -39.29 -13.36 -3.64
CA SER A 172 -38.30 -13.59 -2.57
C SER A 172 -37.61 -14.94 -2.71
N ALA A 173 -38.38 -16.04 -2.95
CA ALA A 173 -37.80 -17.37 -3.13
C ALA A 173 -36.89 -17.44 -4.37
N ARG A 174 -37.27 -16.77 -5.46
CA ARG A 174 -36.45 -16.68 -6.69
C ARG A 174 -35.15 -15.92 -6.47
N GLN A 175 -35.19 -14.83 -5.70
CA GLN A 175 -33.99 -14.11 -5.33
C GLN A 175 -33.05 -14.96 -4.46
N GLN A 176 -33.58 -15.72 -3.50
CA GLN A 176 -32.75 -16.61 -2.68
C GLN A 176 -32.10 -17.70 -3.52
N LEU A 177 -32.81 -18.27 -4.47
CA LEU A 177 -32.28 -19.25 -5.41
C LEU A 177 -31.17 -18.64 -6.28
N GLN A 178 -31.34 -17.41 -6.77
CA GLN A 178 -30.30 -16.75 -7.56
C GLN A 178 -28.99 -16.53 -6.77
N ARG A 179 -29.08 -16.35 -5.44
CA ARG A 179 -27.91 -16.18 -4.56
C ARG A 179 -27.08 -17.45 -4.36
N THR A 180 -27.56 -18.61 -4.81
CA THR A 180 -26.75 -19.85 -4.85
C THR A 180 -25.73 -19.84 -5.97
N LEU A 181 -25.88 -18.97 -6.96
CA LEU A 181 -25.02 -18.84 -8.13
C LEU A 181 -24.07 -17.65 -7.94
N VAL A 182 -22.85 -17.93 -7.50
CA VAL A 182 -21.83 -16.89 -7.30
C VAL A 182 -21.20 -16.52 -8.64
N ARG A 183 -21.38 -15.28 -9.06
CA ARG A 183 -20.93 -14.77 -10.36
C ARG A 183 -19.94 -13.64 -10.22
N ALA A 184 -19.06 -13.49 -11.22
CA ALA A 184 -18.13 -12.37 -11.29
C ALA A 184 -18.88 -11.07 -11.58
N PRO A 185 -18.70 -10.00 -10.77
CA PRO A 185 -19.35 -8.71 -10.99
C PRO A 185 -18.77 -7.93 -12.17
N PHE A 186 -17.53 -8.21 -12.53
CA PHE A 186 -16.81 -7.60 -13.66
C PHE A 186 -15.79 -8.59 -14.26
N ALA A 187 -15.27 -8.29 -15.43
CA ALA A 187 -14.19 -9.04 -16.04
C ALA A 187 -12.86 -8.82 -15.30
N GLY A 188 -12.14 -9.90 -15.00
CA GLY A 188 -10.92 -9.83 -14.22
C GLY A 188 -10.24 -11.18 -14.09
N VAL A 189 -9.57 -11.39 -12.95
CA VAL A 189 -8.87 -12.62 -12.59
C VAL A 189 -9.24 -13.01 -11.16
N VAL A 190 -9.38 -14.30 -10.91
CA VAL A 190 -9.53 -14.84 -9.55
C VAL A 190 -8.21 -14.66 -8.81
N ALA A 191 -8.16 -13.76 -7.86
CA ALA A 191 -6.96 -13.52 -7.04
C ALA A 191 -6.81 -14.56 -5.93
N GLU A 192 -7.94 -14.99 -5.33
CA GLU A 192 -7.92 -15.92 -4.22
C GLU A 192 -9.23 -16.72 -4.18
N ARG A 193 -9.12 -18.03 -4.00
CA ARG A 193 -10.24 -18.94 -3.74
C ARG A 193 -10.15 -19.45 -2.31
N ARG A 194 -11.22 -19.24 -1.53
CA ARG A 194 -11.32 -19.64 -0.12
C ARG A 194 -12.36 -20.71 0.14
N ALA A 195 -13.06 -21.13 -0.90
CA ALA A 195 -14.06 -22.18 -0.82
C ALA A 195 -13.73 -23.34 -1.74
N SER A 196 -13.94 -24.57 -1.27
CA SER A 196 -13.79 -25.83 -2.01
C SER A 196 -15.10 -26.58 -2.11
N ALA A 197 -15.24 -27.43 -3.12
CA ALA A 197 -16.40 -28.31 -3.20
C ALA A 197 -16.51 -29.19 -1.95
N GLY A 198 -17.69 -29.29 -1.38
CA GLY A 198 -17.97 -29.96 -0.10
C GLY A 198 -17.92 -29.02 1.12
N ASP A 199 -17.37 -27.80 1.00
CA ASP A 199 -17.38 -26.84 2.10
C ASP A 199 -18.78 -26.35 2.42
N THR A 200 -19.07 -26.12 3.71
CA THR A 200 -20.25 -25.39 4.13
C THR A 200 -19.96 -23.88 4.11
N ALA A 201 -20.73 -23.15 3.30
CA ALA A 201 -20.73 -21.70 3.25
C ALA A 201 -21.81 -21.16 4.20
N GLN A 202 -21.37 -20.44 5.24
CA GLN A 202 -22.22 -19.63 6.09
C GLN A 202 -22.43 -18.26 5.45
N ILE A 203 -23.53 -17.58 5.73
CA ILE A 203 -23.76 -16.20 5.26
C ILE A 203 -22.61 -15.31 5.71
N GLY A 204 -22.04 -14.55 4.76
CA GLY A 204 -20.88 -13.68 4.99
C GLY A 204 -19.52 -14.36 4.87
N LYS A 205 -19.44 -15.71 4.78
CA LYS A 205 -18.17 -16.42 4.52
C LYS A 205 -17.61 -15.99 3.17
N GLU A 206 -16.36 -15.58 3.14
CA GLU A 206 -15.65 -15.24 1.91
C GLU A 206 -15.39 -16.51 1.09
N LEU A 207 -15.82 -16.49 -0.16
CA LEU A 207 -15.75 -17.64 -1.07
C LEU A 207 -14.63 -17.47 -2.09
N MET A 208 -14.54 -16.28 -2.67
CA MET A 208 -13.61 -16.00 -3.76
C MET A 208 -13.35 -14.50 -3.87
N LYS A 209 -12.14 -14.11 -4.27
CA LYS A 209 -11.75 -12.73 -4.55
C LYS A 209 -11.45 -12.57 -6.03
N VAL A 210 -12.10 -11.60 -6.66
CA VAL A 210 -11.85 -11.23 -8.06
C VAL A 210 -11.27 -9.84 -8.10
N ILE A 211 -10.20 -9.66 -8.90
CA ILE A 211 -9.55 -8.38 -9.13
C ILE A 211 -9.51 -8.06 -10.63
N ASP A 212 -9.45 -6.79 -10.96
CA ASP A 212 -9.15 -6.34 -12.31
C ASP A 212 -7.68 -5.92 -12.42
N PRO A 213 -6.82 -6.75 -13.05
CA PRO A 213 -5.40 -6.46 -13.21
C PRO A 213 -5.09 -5.23 -14.08
N ALA A 214 -6.05 -4.72 -14.84
CA ALA A 214 -5.87 -3.52 -15.64
C ALA A 214 -6.12 -2.24 -14.83
N SER A 215 -6.68 -2.37 -13.62
CA SER A 215 -7.03 -1.24 -12.75
C SER A 215 -6.04 -1.02 -11.59
N MET A 216 -4.78 -1.45 -11.76
CA MET A 216 -3.78 -1.30 -10.71
C MET A 216 -3.45 0.16 -10.43
N ARG A 217 -3.26 0.49 -9.17
CA ARG A 217 -2.83 1.79 -8.67
C ARG A 217 -1.85 1.61 -7.52
N PHE A 218 -1.03 2.59 -7.27
CA PHE A 218 -0.16 2.61 -6.11
C PHE A 218 -0.88 3.33 -4.96
N GLU A 219 -1.11 2.64 -3.87
CA GLU A 219 -1.69 3.18 -2.65
C GLU A 219 -0.57 3.28 -1.61
N GLY A 220 -0.15 4.50 -1.33
CA GLY A 220 0.98 4.77 -0.47
C GLY A 220 0.59 5.65 0.71
N LEU A 221 1.46 5.68 1.71
CA LEU A 221 1.31 6.44 2.93
C LEU A 221 2.36 7.55 2.97
N VAL A 222 1.94 8.74 3.36
CA VAL A 222 2.80 9.92 3.55
C VAL A 222 2.59 10.46 4.95
N SER A 223 3.65 10.96 5.59
CA SER A 223 3.54 11.62 6.89
C SER A 223 2.60 12.82 6.83
N ALA A 224 1.71 12.95 7.82
CA ALA A 224 0.78 14.05 7.92
C ALA A 224 1.48 15.43 8.01
N ASP A 225 2.71 15.48 8.54
CA ASP A 225 3.50 16.71 8.64
C ASP A 225 3.89 17.28 7.27
N ARG A 226 3.86 16.44 6.23
CA ARG A 226 4.18 16.81 4.85
C ARG A 226 2.94 16.99 3.97
N LEU A 227 1.74 16.92 4.57
CA LEU A 227 0.47 17.00 3.83
C LEU A 227 0.30 18.30 3.05
N ALA A 228 0.79 19.41 3.60
CA ALA A 228 0.71 20.73 2.95
C ALA A 228 1.48 20.81 1.61
N GLU A 229 2.42 19.90 1.39
CA GLU A 229 3.19 19.82 0.14
C GLU A 229 2.47 19.01 -0.96
N LEU A 230 1.42 18.27 -0.60
CA LEU A 230 0.71 17.38 -1.52
C LEU A 230 -0.42 18.12 -2.24
N LYS A 231 -0.51 17.90 -3.54
CA LYS A 231 -1.60 18.38 -4.40
C LYS A 231 -2.02 17.30 -5.39
N LEU A 232 -3.27 17.30 -5.79
CA LEU A 232 -3.76 16.44 -6.85
C LEU A 232 -3.03 16.72 -8.15
N GLY A 233 -2.77 15.68 -8.94
CA GLY A 233 -2.09 15.76 -10.23
C GLY A 233 -0.56 15.86 -10.14
N GLN A 234 0.05 15.93 -8.96
CA GLN A 234 1.51 15.94 -8.82
C GLN A 234 2.11 14.65 -9.37
N PRO A 235 3.24 14.75 -10.10
CA PRO A 235 3.96 13.57 -10.55
C PRO A 235 4.59 12.83 -9.36
N VAL A 236 4.60 11.52 -9.48
CA VAL A 236 5.20 10.59 -8.50
C VAL A 236 6.09 9.63 -9.26
N THR A 237 7.34 9.53 -8.86
CA THR A 237 8.27 8.53 -9.36
C THR A 237 8.49 7.48 -8.29
N PHE A 238 8.32 6.21 -8.61
CA PHE A 238 8.39 5.12 -7.63
C PHE A 238 8.95 3.84 -8.22
N ARG A 239 9.49 2.99 -7.35
CA ARG A 239 9.99 1.66 -7.66
C ARG A 239 9.13 0.61 -6.98
N ILE A 240 8.98 -0.52 -7.65
CA ILE A 240 8.16 -1.63 -7.16
C ILE A 240 9.09 -2.81 -6.93
N ASN A 241 9.02 -3.41 -5.75
CA ASN A 241 9.79 -4.59 -5.43
C ASN A 241 9.45 -5.74 -6.40
N GLY A 242 10.47 -6.42 -6.89
CA GLY A 242 10.34 -7.40 -7.96
C GLY A 242 10.58 -6.85 -9.36
N PHE A 243 10.67 -5.51 -9.51
CA PHE A 243 10.98 -4.80 -10.76
C PHE A 243 12.12 -3.81 -10.54
N ALA A 244 13.24 -4.29 -9.95
CA ALA A 244 14.33 -3.46 -9.42
C ALA A 244 14.97 -2.49 -10.43
N ASP A 245 15.02 -2.89 -11.71
CA ASP A 245 15.66 -2.12 -12.79
C ASP A 245 14.69 -1.15 -13.49
N ARG A 246 13.47 -1.03 -12.98
CA ARG A 246 12.43 -0.23 -13.63
C ARG A 246 11.84 0.80 -12.68
N GLU A 247 11.85 2.04 -13.12
CA GLU A 247 11.12 3.13 -12.50
C GLU A 247 9.73 3.25 -13.12
N PHE A 248 8.74 3.49 -12.28
CA PHE A 248 7.37 3.75 -12.66
C PHE A 248 7.03 5.21 -12.38
N SER A 249 6.26 5.79 -13.26
CA SER A 249 5.72 7.13 -13.09
C SER A 249 4.20 7.07 -12.91
N GLY A 250 3.69 8.05 -12.18
CA GLY A 250 2.26 8.20 -11.95
C GLY A 250 1.92 9.58 -11.43
N ARG A 251 0.63 9.80 -11.19
CA ARG A 251 0.12 11.07 -10.65
C ARG A 251 -0.73 10.83 -9.42
N VAL A 252 -0.65 11.76 -8.48
CA VAL A 252 -1.53 11.78 -7.32
C VAL A 252 -2.99 11.95 -7.81
N GLU A 253 -3.77 10.89 -7.69
CA GLU A 253 -5.19 10.86 -8.05
C GLU A 253 -6.08 11.30 -6.88
N ARG A 254 -5.74 10.84 -5.67
CA ARG A 254 -6.52 11.11 -4.48
C ARG A 254 -5.62 11.19 -3.24
N ILE A 255 -5.97 12.09 -2.34
CA ILE A 255 -5.40 12.20 -1.01
C ILE A 255 -6.57 11.97 -0.05
N ASP A 256 -6.45 11.01 0.85
CA ASP A 256 -7.52 10.72 1.80
C ASP A 256 -7.69 11.87 2.80
N ALA A 257 -8.94 12.15 3.15
CA ALA A 257 -9.27 13.26 4.05
C ALA A 257 -9.05 12.93 5.54
N SER A 258 -8.60 11.69 5.84
CA SER A 258 -8.39 11.23 7.21
C SER A 258 -6.94 10.84 7.46
N VAL A 259 -6.43 11.21 8.63
CA VAL A 259 -5.12 10.81 9.13
C VAL A 259 -5.30 9.58 10.02
N ASN A 260 -4.48 8.56 9.82
CA ASN A 260 -4.43 7.44 10.77
C ASN A 260 -3.83 7.94 12.10
N ALA A 261 -4.62 7.91 13.17
CA ALA A 261 -4.21 8.47 14.47
C ALA A 261 -3.01 7.73 15.10
N ALA A 262 -2.83 6.43 14.81
CA ALA A 262 -1.74 5.65 15.38
C ALA A 262 -0.42 5.88 14.66
N THR A 263 -0.44 5.95 13.30
CA THR A 263 0.78 6.08 12.49
C THR A 263 1.07 7.52 12.06
N ARG A 264 0.12 8.45 12.23
CA ARG A 264 0.18 9.84 11.75
C ARG A 264 0.45 9.94 10.25
N GLN A 265 -0.11 9.02 9.49
CA GLN A 265 0.04 8.97 8.04
C GLN A 265 -1.30 9.18 7.34
N VAL A 266 -1.22 9.73 6.14
CA VAL A 266 -2.34 9.92 5.22
C VAL A 266 -2.16 9.00 4.03
N ALA A 267 -3.22 8.34 3.61
CA ALA A 267 -3.20 7.52 2.42
C ALA A 267 -3.30 8.40 1.17
N VAL A 268 -2.46 8.11 0.20
CA VAL A 268 -2.39 8.80 -1.08
C VAL A 268 -2.49 7.75 -2.19
N VAL A 269 -3.39 7.96 -3.10
CA VAL A 269 -3.58 7.08 -4.26
C VAL A 269 -2.91 7.71 -5.47
N VAL A 270 -2.06 6.94 -6.11
CA VAL A 270 -1.31 7.33 -7.31
C VAL A 270 -1.76 6.45 -8.47
N ALA A 271 -2.26 7.06 -9.52
CA ALA A 271 -2.55 6.39 -10.78
C ALA A 271 -1.27 6.27 -11.61
N PHE A 272 -1.06 5.13 -12.28
CA PHE A 272 0.04 4.96 -13.21
C PHE A 272 -0.17 5.83 -14.46
N ASP A 273 0.86 6.53 -14.91
CA ASP A 273 0.81 7.29 -16.18
C ASP A 273 0.63 6.34 -17.37
N GLU A 274 1.22 5.15 -17.30
CA GLU A 274 1.09 4.08 -18.29
C GLU A 274 0.46 2.83 -17.68
N PRO A 275 -0.88 2.73 -17.61
CA PRO A 275 -1.58 1.59 -16.98
C PRO A 275 -1.24 0.23 -17.62
N ALA A 276 -0.92 0.22 -18.92
CA ALA A 276 -0.53 -1.00 -19.62
C ALA A 276 0.79 -1.61 -19.12
N GLN A 277 1.64 -0.80 -18.54
CA GLN A 277 2.94 -1.21 -17.99
C GLN A 277 2.88 -1.50 -16.48
N ALA A 278 1.76 -1.23 -15.84
CA ALA A 278 1.59 -1.53 -14.42
C ALA A 278 1.71 -3.04 -14.16
N PRO A 279 2.28 -3.45 -13.01
CA PRO A 279 2.30 -4.85 -12.62
C PRO A 279 0.88 -5.41 -12.53
N ARG A 280 0.68 -6.61 -13.03
CA ARG A 280 -0.62 -7.30 -12.95
C ARG A 280 -0.83 -8.08 -11.64
N VAL A 281 0.10 -7.95 -10.71
CA VAL A 281 0.10 -8.61 -9.40
C VAL A 281 -0.17 -7.58 -8.32
N ALA A 282 -1.19 -7.82 -7.51
CA ALA A 282 -1.54 -6.98 -6.37
C ALA A 282 -0.66 -7.33 -5.15
N GLY A 283 -0.50 -6.35 -4.24
CA GLY A 283 0.22 -6.55 -2.97
C GLY A 283 1.73 -6.32 -3.07
N LEU A 284 2.27 -5.96 -4.23
CA LEU A 284 3.68 -5.62 -4.35
C LEU A 284 3.98 -4.33 -3.61
N PHE A 285 5.05 -4.35 -2.81
CA PHE A 285 5.53 -3.15 -2.12
C PHE A 285 6.14 -2.18 -3.13
N ALA A 286 5.84 -0.90 -2.95
CA ALA A 286 6.37 0.17 -3.76
C ALA A 286 6.80 1.34 -2.86
N GLU A 287 7.88 2.00 -3.26
CA GLU A 287 8.41 3.19 -2.60
C GLU A 287 8.82 4.22 -3.64
N GLY A 288 8.54 5.48 -3.36
CA GLY A 288 8.85 6.57 -4.28
C GLY A 288 8.80 7.92 -3.62
N ARG A 289 8.74 8.95 -4.47
CA ARG A 289 8.71 10.34 -4.04
C ARG A 289 7.67 11.10 -4.86
N VAL A 290 6.90 11.90 -4.16
CA VAL A 290 6.00 12.87 -4.80
C VAL A 290 6.83 14.08 -5.19
N GLU A 291 6.81 14.48 -6.44
CA GLU A 291 7.60 15.62 -6.91
C GLU A 291 6.84 16.92 -6.60
N THR A 292 7.32 17.67 -5.60
CA THR A 292 6.77 18.98 -5.23
C THR A 292 7.49 20.13 -5.92
N GLY A 293 8.67 19.84 -6.47
CA GLY A 293 9.52 20.77 -7.21
C GLY A 293 10.86 20.14 -7.52
N SER A 294 11.61 20.73 -8.43
CA SER A 294 13.03 20.43 -8.61
C SER A 294 13.83 21.63 -8.13
N ALA A 295 14.61 21.48 -7.08
CA ALA A 295 15.62 22.47 -6.73
C ALA A 295 16.94 22.08 -7.38
N GLN A 296 17.66 23.11 -7.88
CA GLN A 296 19.06 22.94 -8.17
C GLN A 296 19.79 22.94 -6.83
N ALA A 297 20.24 21.78 -6.39
CA ALA A 297 21.02 21.61 -5.18
C ALA A 297 22.34 20.94 -5.51
N LEU A 298 23.37 21.29 -4.76
CA LEU A 298 24.61 20.53 -4.81
C LEU A 298 24.32 19.14 -4.26
N ALA A 299 24.81 18.11 -4.92
CA ALA A 299 24.56 16.74 -4.49
C ALA A 299 25.86 15.92 -4.53
N LEU A 300 26.01 15.03 -3.55
CA LEU A 300 27.17 14.16 -3.41
C LEU A 300 26.75 12.69 -3.46
N PRO A 301 27.50 11.83 -4.15
CA PRO A 301 27.32 10.39 -4.03
C PRO A 301 27.76 9.92 -2.63
N GLU A 302 27.17 8.82 -2.17
CA GLU A 302 27.47 8.26 -0.85
C GLU A 302 28.96 7.93 -0.67
N GLY A 303 29.65 7.51 -1.74
CA GLY A 303 31.06 7.22 -1.72
C GLY A 303 31.97 8.43 -1.40
N ALA A 304 31.50 9.66 -1.61
CA ALA A 304 32.24 10.89 -1.30
C ALA A 304 32.00 11.41 0.14
N LEU A 305 31.08 10.75 0.88
CA LEU A 305 30.73 11.13 2.23
C LEU A 305 31.43 10.25 3.26
N VAL A 306 31.94 10.87 4.32
CA VAL A 306 32.43 10.17 5.51
C VAL A 306 31.46 10.46 6.65
N ARG A 307 30.84 9.42 7.20
CA ARG A 307 29.93 9.53 8.34
C ARG A 307 30.62 9.18 9.64
N ALA A 308 30.40 9.98 10.65
CA ALA A 308 30.89 9.77 12.01
C ALA A 308 29.70 10.01 12.97
N GLY A 309 28.94 8.95 13.29
CA GLY A 309 27.70 9.07 14.05
C GLY A 309 26.67 9.93 13.28
N ASP A 310 26.11 10.93 13.93
CA ASP A 310 25.10 11.83 13.34
C ASP A 310 25.69 12.94 12.45
N SER A 311 27.02 13.05 12.37
CA SER A 311 27.69 14.03 11.54
C SER A 311 28.23 13.45 10.24
N ALA A 312 28.09 14.18 9.16
CA ALA A 312 28.67 13.86 7.86
C ALA A 312 29.69 14.93 7.46
N HIS A 313 30.78 14.51 6.84
CA HIS A 313 31.78 15.42 6.28
C HIS A 313 32.27 14.94 4.92
N ALA A 314 32.78 15.86 4.12
CA ALA A 314 33.51 15.56 2.90
C ALA A 314 34.91 16.21 2.96
N TRP A 315 35.80 15.69 2.14
CA TRP A 315 37.13 16.20 1.97
C TRP A 315 37.20 17.09 0.74
N ARG A 316 37.35 18.40 0.97
CA ARG A 316 37.48 19.39 -0.09
C ARG A 316 38.96 19.67 -0.35
N VAL A 317 39.29 19.84 -1.60
CA VAL A 317 40.65 20.27 -2.00
C VAL A 317 40.67 21.77 -2.17
N GLU A 318 41.45 22.43 -1.31
CA GLU A 318 41.72 23.86 -1.36
C GLU A 318 43.17 24.11 -1.76
N GLY A 319 43.40 24.49 -3.03
CA GLY A 319 44.75 24.63 -3.56
C GLY A 319 45.53 23.32 -3.50
N ALA A 320 46.58 23.23 -2.68
CA ALA A 320 47.41 22.07 -2.47
C ALA A 320 47.17 21.38 -1.11
N LYS A 321 46.02 21.59 -0.48
CA LYS A 321 45.67 21.00 0.83
C LYS A 321 44.29 20.43 0.86
N LEU A 322 44.10 19.41 1.69
CA LEU A 322 42.78 18.88 2.04
C LEU A 322 42.16 19.67 3.19
N ALA A 323 40.90 20.01 3.06
CA ALA A 323 40.10 20.61 4.13
C ALA A 323 38.93 19.65 4.48
N LYS A 324 38.79 19.37 5.76
CA LYS A 324 37.65 18.60 6.29
C LYS A 324 36.45 19.52 6.46
N VAL A 325 35.41 19.34 5.63
CA VAL A 325 34.23 20.19 5.65
C VAL A 325 33.05 19.41 6.23
N THR A 326 32.49 19.88 7.34
CA THR A 326 31.26 19.33 7.93
C THR A 326 30.08 19.74 7.08
N LEU A 327 29.23 18.78 6.79
CA LEU A 327 28.06 18.92 5.90
C LEU A 327 26.77 18.83 6.65
N ARG A 328 25.78 19.63 6.25
CA ARG A 328 24.37 19.36 6.51
C ARG A 328 23.79 18.80 5.24
N LEU A 329 23.32 17.56 5.35
CA LEU A 329 22.72 16.83 4.23
C LEU A 329 21.20 16.88 4.32
N GLY A 330 20.53 16.89 3.16
CA GLY A 330 19.11 16.64 3.05
C GLY A 330 18.80 15.15 3.01
N GLU A 331 17.56 14.81 2.70
CA GLU A 331 17.16 13.42 2.48
C GLU A 331 17.81 12.86 1.21
N ARG A 332 18.28 11.62 1.28
CA ARG A 332 18.87 10.92 0.14
C ARG A 332 17.84 10.80 -0.99
N ASP A 333 18.24 11.16 -2.19
CA ASP A 333 17.43 10.85 -3.37
C ASP A 333 17.57 9.36 -3.71
N ALA A 334 16.50 8.58 -3.46
CA ALA A 334 16.49 7.14 -3.66
C ALA A 334 16.70 6.75 -5.14
N ARG A 335 16.37 7.64 -6.07
CA ARG A 335 16.51 7.43 -7.52
C ARG A 335 17.98 7.52 -7.96
N THR A 336 18.66 8.60 -7.57
CA THR A 336 20.04 8.87 -8.00
C THR A 336 21.08 8.36 -7.01
N GLY A 337 20.67 8.01 -5.78
CA GLY A 337 21.57 7.67 -4.69
C GLY A 337 22.36 8.88 -4.14
N LEU A 338 22.05 10.09 -4.62
CA LEU A 338 22.76 11.31 -4.25
C LEU A 338 22.18 11.91 -2.98
N TRP A 339 23.06 12.57 -2.22
CA TRP A 339 22.70 13.31 -1.02
C TRP A 339 22.74 14.81 -1.33
N PRO A 340 21.61 15.53 -1.23
CA PRO A 340 21.61 16.99 -1.34
C PRO A 340 22.43 17.62 -0.23
N VAL A 341 23.30 18.54 -0.58
CA VAL A 341 24.11 19.32 0.37
C VAL A 341 23.36 20.61 0.68
N LEU A 342 22.88 20.75 1.92
CA LEU A 342 22.15 21.93 2.38
C LEU A 342 23.11 23.06 2.79
N SER A 343 24.29 22.69 3.35
CA SER A 343 25.34 23.65 3.69
C SER A 343 26.69 22.96 3.83
N GLY A 344 27.77 23.72 3.66
CA GLY A 344 29.17 23.29 3.84
C GLY A 344 29.99 23.32 2.56
N LEU A 345 29.41 23.22 1.38
CA LEU A 345 30.10 23.24 0.09
C LEU A 345 29.47 24.24 -0.87
N ALA A 346 30.25 24.72 -1.82
CA ALA A 346 29.84 25.63 -2.88
C ALA A 346 29.94 24.96 -4.27
N ALA A 347 29.22 25.53 -5.26
CA ALA A 347 29.36 25.09 -6.65
C ALA A 347 30.79 25.37 -7.13
N GLY A 348 31.39 24.38 -7.80
CA GLY A 348 32.77 24.42 -8.24
C GLY A 348 33.80 23.86 -7.24
N ASP A 349 33.40 23.56 -6.00
CA ASP A 349 34.26 22.86 -5.05
C ASP A 349 34.70 21.50 -5.58
N ARG A 350 35.95 21.15 -5.33
CA ARG A 350 36.54 19.85 -5.66
C ARG A 350 36.58 19.01 -4.40
N VAL A 351 35.87 17.89 -4.40
CA VAL A 351 35.85 16.95 -3.28
C VAL A 351 36.38 15.59 -3.70
N LEU A 352 36.92 14.85 -2.74
CA LEU A 352 37.35 13.46 -3.00
C LEU A 352 36.14 12.58 -3.25
N ARG A 353 36.20 11.78 -4.32
CA ARG A 353 35.18 10.85 -4.71
C ARG A 353 35.09 9.65 -3.76
N HIS A 354 36.26 9.18 -3.31
CA HIS A 354 36.39 8.05 -2.40
C HIS A 354 37.43 8.34 -1.34
N PRO A 355 37.06 9.05 -0.25
CA PRO A 355 38.03 9.37 0.80
C PRO A 355 38.47 8.12 1.55
N GLY A 356 39.78 7.95 1.67
CA GLY A 356 40.40 6.90 2.47
C GLY A 356 40.24 7.16 3.98
N SER A 357 40.53 6.12 4.78
CA SER A 357 40.33 6.15 6.24
C SER A 357 41.41 6.93 7.02
N GLN A 358 42.52 7.33 6.41
CA GLN A 358 43.68 7.94 7.08
C GLN A 358 43.97 9.39 6.59
N LEU A 359 42.93 10.14 6.25
CA LEU A 359 43.10 11.52 5.82
C LEU A 359 43.12 12.48 7.03
N ALA A 360 43.98 13.47 6.98
CA ALA A 360 44.12 14.50 8.00
C ALA A 360 43.76 15.89 7.45
N ASP A 361 43.15 16.72 8.29
CA ASP A 361 42.84 18.09 7.92
C ASP A 361 44.17 18.89 7.74
N GLY A 362 44.26 19.68 6.66
CA GLY A 362 45.46 20.38 6.28
C GLY A 362 46.52 19.53 5.56
N GLN A 363 46.25 18.26 5.27
CA GLN A 363 47.18 17.36 4.57
C GLN A 363 47.53 17.91 3.18
N ALA A 364 48.85 17.91 2.85
CA ALA A 364 49.31 18.33 1.53
C ALA A 364 48.87 17.36 0.43
N VAL A 365 48.48 17.96 -0.69
CA VAL A 365 48.01 17.23 -1.89
C VAL A 365 48.89 17.56 -3.07
N GLU A 366 49.28 16.57 -3.81
CA GLU A 366 49.98 16.71 -5.10
C GLU A 366 49.17 16.04 -6.21
N PHE A 367 49.00 16.75 -7.31
CA PHE A 367 48.26 16.22 -8.44
C PHE A 367 49.19 15.46 -9.35
N VAL A 368 48.86 14.21 -9.62
CA VAL A 368 49.51 13.44 -10.66
C VAL A 368 49.06 13.97 -12.01
N ALA A 369 49.99 14.43 -12.82
CA ALA A 369 49.66 14.82 -14.19
C ALA A 369 49.01 13.63 -14.91
N ALA A 370 47.85 13.84 -15.55
CA ALA A 370 47.20 12.82 -16.36
C ALA A 370 48.20 12.32 -17.40
N ALA A 371 48.59 11.04 -17.35
CA ALA A 371 49.33 10.41 -18.40
C ALA A 371 48.51 10.52 -19.68
N SER A 372 48.96 11.35 -20.60
CA SER A 372 48.38 11.48 -21.94
C SER A 372 48.27 10.10 -22.57
N ALA A 373 47.07 9.57 -22.67
CA ALA A 373 46.79 8.44 -23.54
C ALA A 373 46.83 8.91 -24.99
N ALA A 374 48.08 9.13 -25.44
CA ALA A 374 48.38 9.30 -26.86
C ALA A 374 48.86 7.95 -27.40
N ALA A 375 48.13 7.50 -28.40
CA ALA A 375 48.56 6.51 -29.42
C ALA A 375 48.44 5.02 -29.07
N LYS A 376 47.40 4.35 -29.45
CA LYS A 376 47.50 3.52 -30.68
C LYS A 376 46.11 3.11 -31.18
#